data_a7c94ecff1f772fabd2ff34caa1e9c3b
#
_entry.id   a7c94ecff1f772fabd2ff34caa1e9c3b
#
_cell.length_a   1.000
_cell.length_b   1.000
_cell.length_c   1.000
_cell.angle_alpha   90.00
_cell.angle_beta   90.00
_cell.angle_gamma   90.00
#
_symmetry.space_group_name_H-M   'P 1'
#
loop_
_entity.id
_entity.type
_entity.pdbx_description
1 polymer ?
#
loop_
_entity_poly.entity_id
_entity_poly.type
_entity_poly.pdbx_seq_one_letter_code
_entity_poly.pdbx_strand_id
1 'polypeptide(L)'
;ALSSIAAPLAGVLAGALAAVLAVVMLSSLVGALFGFWTNEASKASLEGLPPYVTYEMVEAALECQEEYGHPAGCTIAQIICESGVGDHLSGLAERDNNLFGIKWSPSFAGCPEVTGKSSWQTGEEYGGQHVTVTADFTSFASPRDCVVFRSRVLLQSPRYRDNALIREAIEEKDSDLMAEGLKDAGYATSSDYVETLKGIMATYGLYRFDGMSVEDWESGGGAGDAIVQAAYSQLGVPYVWGGSTPGVGLDCSGLTQYCYRQAGIQISHYTEDQRRELTALPLSQARPGDILYRPGHVAIYIGGDRYIHEPKPGDVCKMSTGISSFTCALRHTG
;
A
#
# COMPACT_ATOMS: atom_id res chain seq x y z
N ALA A 1 44.42 51.56 29.16
CA ALA A 1 42.95 51.60 29.13
C ALA A 1 42.32 50.67 28.05
N LEU A 2 43.08 49.80 27.38
CA LEU A 2 42.59 48.88 26.35
C LEU A 2 42.48 47.43 26.85
N SER A 3 42.91 47.06 28.04
CA SER A 3 42.94 45.74 28.58
C SER A 3 41.68 45.33 29.38
N SER A 4 40.76 46.26 29.69
CA SER A 4 39.57 45.98 30.52
C SER A 4 38.30 45.67 29.73
N ILE A 5 38.31 45.81 28.40
CA ILE A 5 37.17 45.57 27.55
C ILE A 5 37.23 44.18 26.87
N ALA A 6 38.41 43.58 26.77
CA ALA A 6 38.60 42.30 26.05
C ALA A 6 38.08 41.07 26.83
N ALA A 7 38.13 41.08 28.15
CA ALA A 7 37.69 39.94 28.96
C ALA A 7 36.17 39.70 28.96
N PRO A 8 35.28 40.71 29.06
CA PRO A 8 33.83 40.51 28.99
C PRO A 8 33.36 40.12 27.58
N LEU A 9 34.00 40.60 26.49
CA LEU A 9 33.67 40.22 25.12
C LEU A 9 34.02 38.75 24.82
N ALA A 10 35.13 38.24 25.34
CA ALA A 10 35.51 36.84 25.17
C ALA A 10 34.56 35.90 25.88
N GLY A 11 34.04 36.26 27.04
CA GLY A 11 33.02 35.49 27.77
C GLY A 11 31.68 35.45 27.05
N VAL A 12 31.23 36.58 26.46
CA VAL A 12 29.98 36.66 25.69
C VAL A 12 30.11 35.85 24.39
N LEU A 13 31.21 35.91 23.68
CA LEU A 13 31.48 35.13 22.47
C LEU A 13 31.54 33.61 22.77
N ALA A 14 32.18 33.21 23.87
CA ALA A 14 32.25 31.82 24.29
C ALA A 14 30.88 31.29 24.68
N GLY A 15 30.06 32.07 25.38
CA GLY A 15 28.67 31.70 25.72
C GLY A 15 27.77 31.60 24.51
N ALA A 16 27.89 32.53 23.54
CA ALA A 16 27.14 32.47 22.29
C ALA A 16 27.52 31.24 21.44
N LEU A 17 28.83 30.92 21.35
CA LEU A 17 29.29 29.74 20.63
C LEU A 17 28.82 28.44 21.29
N ALA A 18 28.81 28.35 22.62
CA ALA A 18 28.30 27.21 23.37
C ALA A 18 26.80 27.03 23.17
N ALA A 19 26.02 28.12 23.14
CA ALA A 19 24.57 28.06 22.86
C ALA A 19 24.27 27.59 21.43
N VAL A 20 25.01 28.06 20.43
CA VAL A 20 24.88 27.62 19.03
C VAL A 20 25.24 26.13 18.90
N LEU A 21 26.32 25.67 19.52
CA LEU A 21 26.70 24.25 19.52
C LEU A 21 25.64 23.37 20.21
N ALA A 22 25.03 23.83 21.31
CA ALA A 22 23.97 23.11 21.99
C ALA A 22 22.72 23.00 21.11
N VAL A 23 22.35 24.06 20.39
CA VAL A 23 21.21 24.03 19.44
C VAL A 23 21.49 23.10 18.27
N VAL A 24 22.70 23.12 17.70
CA VAL A 24 23.10 22.21 16.61
C VAL A 24 23.11 20.76 17.09
N MET A 25 23.64 20.48 18.29
CA MET A 25 23.61 19.12 18.84
C MET A 25 22.18 18.66 19.13
N LEU A 26 21.33 19.52 19.65
CA LEU A 26 19.92 19.18 19.92
C LEU A 26 19.15 18.92 18.62
N SER A 27 19.35 19.73 17.59
CA SER A 27 18.73 19.52 16.28
C SER A 27 19.24 18.24 15.60
N SER A 28 20.54 17.91 15.74
CA SER A 28 21.11 16.66 15.23
C SER A 28 20.56 15.43 15.99
N LEU A 29 20.39 15.53 17.31
CA LEU A 29 19.80 14.47 18.13
C LEU A 29 18.32 14.26 17.79
N VAL A 30 17.57 15.34 17.63
CA VAL A 30 16.17 15.31 17.20
C VAL A 30 16.06 14.68 15.81
N GLY A 31 16.89 15.11 14.84
CA GLY A 31 16.94 14.52 13.51
C GLY A 31 17.30 13.03 13.51
N ALA A 32 18.24 12.61 14.37
CA ALA A 32 18.58 11.19 14.52
C ALA A 32 17.44 10.38 15.14
N LEU A 33 16.72 10.94 16.13
CA LEU A 33 15.54 10.33 16.73
C LEU A 33 14.39 10.23 15.71
N PHE A 34 14.10 11.29 14.97
CA PHE A 34 13.10 11.24 13.91
C PHE A 34 13.48 10.24 12.81
N GLY A 35 14.75 10.21 12.37
CA GLY A 35 15.22 9.21 11.41
C GLY A 35 15.12 7.77 11.92
N PHE A 36 15.31 7.53 13.23
CA PHE A 36 15.11 6.23 13.85
C PHE A 36 13.61 5.85 13.84
N TRP A 37 12.72 6.75 14.27
CA TRP A 37 11.27 6.52 14.29
C TRP A 37 10.70 6.28 12.88
N THR A 38 11.10 7.09 11.88
CA THR A 38 10.66 6.89 10.49
C THR A 38 11.15 5.57 9.92
N ASN A 39 12.38 5.15 10.23
CA ASN A 39 12.92 3.88 9.74
C ASN A 39 12.20 2.65 10.34
N GLU A 40 11.82 2.70 11.63
CA GLU A 40 11.05 1.62 12.26
C GLU A 40 9.59 1.59 11.76
N ALA A 41 8.95 2.75 11.63
CA ALA A 41 7.62 2.87 11.04
C ALA A 41 7.60 2.35 9.59
N SER A 42 8.60 2.74 8.78
CA SER A 42 8.75 2.28 7.40
C SER A 42 8.92 0.76 7.30
N LYS A 43 9.66 0.14 8.22
CA LYS A 43 9.82 -1.33 8.24
C LYS A 43 8.53 -2.04 8.61
N ALA A 44 7.80 -1.55 9.62
CA ALA A 44 6.52 -2.13 10.03
C ALA A 44 5.48 -2.05 8.91
N SER A 45 5.47 -0.94 8.16
CA SER A 45 4.53 -0.72 7.05
C SER A 45 4.79 -1.64 5.84
N LEU A 46 6.03 -2.12 5.67
CA LEU A 46 6.40 -3.07 4.61
C LEU A 46 6.21 -4.54 5.01
N GLU A 47 5.77 -4.81 6.25
CA GLU A 47 5.56 -6.18 6.71
C GLU A 47 4.58 -6.93 5.81
N GLY A 48 4.94 -8.16 5.45
CA GLY A 48 4.15 -9.01 4.55
C GLY A 48 4.35 -8.73 3.06
N LEU A 49 5.13 -7.71 2.66
CA LEU A 49 5.48 -7.47 1.25
C LEU A 49 6.78 -8.21 0.87
N PRO A 50 6.98 -8.51 -0.42
CA PRO A 50 8.27 -9.01 -0.91
C PRO A 50 9.41 -8.04 -0.57
N PRO A 51 10.63 -8.53 -0.24
CA PRO A 51 11.72 -7.70 0.27
C PRO A 51 12.24 -6.65 -0.72
N TYR A 52 11.94 -6.79 -1.99
CA TYR A 52 12.31 -5.84 -3.04
C TYR A 52 11.27 -4.71 -3.24
N VAL A 53 10.10 -4.80 -2.64
CA VAL A 53 9.13 -3.70 -2.64
C VAL A 53 9.55 -2.70 -1.58
N THR A 54 9.97 -1.51 -2.02
CA THR A 54 10.52 -0.48 -1.13
C THR A 54 9.45 0.49 -0.64
N TYR A 55 9.77 1.18 0.45
CA TYR A 55 8.92 2.26 0.99
C TYR A 55 8.58 3.31 -0.07
N GLU A 56 9.58 3.76 -0.85
CA GLU A 56 9.39 4.73 -1.94
C GLU A 56 8.47 4.25 -3.06
N MET A 57 8.47 2.95 -3.36
CA MET A 57 7.57 2.38 -4.38
C MET A 57 6.11 2.44 -3.92
N VAL A 58 5.86 2.12 -2.65
CA VAL A 58 4.52 2.19 -2.06
C VAL A 58 4.06 3.64 -1.94
N GLU A 59 4.90 4.52 -1.42
CA GLU A 59 4.64 5.95 -1.32
C GLU A 59 4.28 6.56 -2.69
N ALA A 60 5.07 6.28 -3.73
CA ALA A 60 4.77 6.73 -5.08
C ALA A 60 3.45 6.17 -5.63
N ALA A 61 3.08 4.93 -5.28
CA ALA A 61 1.80 4.35 -5.67
C ALA A 61 0.63 5.08 -4.97
N LEU A 62 0.78 5.44 -3.69
CA LEU A 62 -0.21 6.19 -2.93
C LEU A 62 -0.36 7.63 -3.44
N GLU A 63 0.74 8.33 -3.72
CA GLU A 63 0.71 9.65 -4.35
C GLU A 63 -0.01 9.61 -5.71
N CYS A 64 0.29 8.60 -6.54
CA CYS A 64 -0.39 8.42 -7.81
C CYS A 64 -1.88 8.08 -7.64
N GLN A 65 -2.26 7.42 -6.55
CA GLN A 65 -3.66 7.22 -6.19
C GLN A 65 -4.34 8.53 -5.82
N GLU A 66 -3.69 9.39 -5.04
CA GLU A 66 -4.24 10.71 -4.68
C GLU A 66 -4.35 11.65 -5.88
N GLU A 67 -3.35 11.67 -6.77
CA GLU A 67 -3.29 12.60 -7.90
C GLU A 67 -4.10 12.13 -9.11
N TYR A 68 -4.06 10.84 -9.45
CA TYR A 68 -4.66 10.28 -10.67
C TYR A 68 -5.82 9.32 -10.38
N GLY A 69 -6.05 8.95 -9.13
CA GLY A 69 -7.07 7.99 -8.72
C GLY A 69 -6.73 6.52 -8.98
N HIS A 70 -5.53 6.21 -9.47
CA HIS A 70 -5.15 4.82 -9.78
C HIS A 70 -4.96 4.00 -8.50
N PRO A 71 -5.75 2.94 -8.23
CA PRO A 71 -5.67 2.15 -7.00
C PRO A 71 -4.25 1.64 -6.73
N ALA A 72 -3.74 1.96 -5.52
CA ALA A 72 -2.36 1.68 -5.15
C ALA A 72 -2.09 0.17 -5.00
N GLY A 73 -3.09 -0.59 -4.54
CA GLY A 73 -2.99 -2.04 -4.44
C GLY A 73 -2.70 -2.71 -5.78
N CYS A 74 -3.41 -2.31 -6.84
CA CYS A 74 -3.16 -2.80 -8.20
C CYS A 74 -1.79 -2.34 -8.74
N THR A 75 -1.36 -1.10 -8.44
CA THR A 75 -0.04 -0.59 -8.85
C THR A 75 1.08 -1.43 -8.24
N ILE A 76 1.01 -1.74 -6.95
CA ILE A 76 2.00 -2.57 -6.25
C ILE A 76 1.93 -4.02 -6.77
N ALA A 77 0.73 -4.56 -7.02
CA ALA A 77 0.58 -5.90 -7.60
C ALA A 77 1.24 -6.01 -8.98
N GLN A 78 1.15 -4.97 -9.82
CA GLN A 78 1.88 -4.93 -11.10
C GLN A 78 3.39 -4.92 -10.90
N ILE A 79 3.93 -4.16 -9.95
CA ILE A 79 5.38 -4.18 -9.63
C ILE A 79 5.82 -5.62 -9.31
N ILE A 80 5.06 -6.30 -8.46
CA ILE A 80 5.36 -7.69 -8.06
C ILE A 80 5.25 -8.64 -9.26
N CYS A 81 4.20 -8.51 -10.07
CA CYS A 81 3.94 -9.37 -11.23
C CYS A 81 4.97 -9.20 -12.34
N GLU A 82 5.29 -7.96 -12.69
CA GLU A 82 6.10 -7.62 -13.87
C GLU A 82 7.61 -7.66 -13.60
N SER A 83 7.99 -7.43 -12.35
CA SER A 83 9.40 -7.26 -11.98
C SER A 83 9.91 -8.20 -10.91
N GLY A 84 9.06 -8.93 -10.19
CA GLY A 84 9.48 -9.85 -9.14
C GLY A 84 10.07 -11.14 -9.68
N VAL A 85 11.24 -11.54 -9.18
CA VAL A 85 11.91 -12.82 -9.50
C VAL A 85 12.34 -13.46 -8.17
N GLY A 86 11.48 -14.27 -7.57
CA GLY A 86 11.73 -14.81 -6.24
C GLY A 86 11.73 -13.70 -5.18
N ASP A 87 12.89 -13.46 -4.58
CA ASP A 87 13.10 -12.46 -3.52
C ASP A 87 13.81 -11.17 -3.99
N HIS A 88 13.99 -10.99 -5.29
CA HIS A 88 14.68 -9.84 -5.90
C HIS A 88 13.94 -9.31 -7.14
N LEU A 89 14.36 -8.17 -7.64
CA LEU A 89 13.85 -7.60 -8.88
C LEU A 89 14.50 -8.23 -10.11
N SER A 90 13.82 -8.19 -11.23
CA SER A 90 14.36 -8.55 -12.54
C SER A 90 15.51 -7.63 -12.95
N GLY A 91 16.41 -8.12 -13.82
CA GLY A 91 17.55 -7.32 -14.28
C GLY A 91 17.15 -6.01 -14.94
N LEU A 92 16.00 -5.94 -15.63
CA LEU A 92 15.47 -4.71 -16.21
C LEU A 92 15.08 -3.70 -15.11
N ALA A 93 14.41 -4.17 -14.05
CA ALA A 93 14.00 -3.32 -12.94
C ALA A 93 15.20 -2.86 -12.11
N GLU A 94 16.19 -3.72 -11.85
CA GLU A 94 17.38 -3.38 -11.08
C GLU A 94 18.30 -2.37 -11.80
N ARG A 95 18.52 -2.56 -13.11
CA ARG A 95 19.46 -1.74 -13.87
C ARG A 95 18.85 -0.45 -14.41
N ASP A 96 17.63 -0.53 -14.89
CA ASP A 96 16.97 0.56 -15.62
C ASP A 96 15.79 1.18 -14.85
N ASN A 97 15.54 0.75 -13.60
CA ASN A 97 14.42 1.14 -12.76
C ASN A 97 13.04 0.94 -13.45
N ASN A 98 12.95 0.04 -14.43
CA ASN A 98 11.75 -0.20 -15.21
C ASN A 98 10.93 -1.33 -14.57
N LEU A 99 10.02 -0.95 -13.68
CA LEU A 99 9.22 -1.87 -12.86
C LEU A 99 8.04 -2.51 -13.61
N PHE A 100 7.69 -2.02 -14.80
CA PHE A 100 6.48 -2.43 -15.53
C PHE A 100 6.77 -2.94 -16.93
N GLY A 101 8.02 -3.19 -17.29
CA GLY A 101 8.38 -3.63 -18.63
C GLY A 101 8.01 -2.63 -19.72
N ILE A 102 8.07 -1.32 -19.44
CA ILE A 102 7.65 -0.26 -20.37
C ILE A 102 8.62 -0.20 -21.54
N LYS A 103 8.13 -0.56 -22.74
CA LYS A 103 8.89 -0.46 -23.98
C LYS A 103 9.14 1.01 -24.33
N TRP A 104 10.28 1.26 -24.96
CA TRP A 104 10.67 2.61 -25.37
C TRP A 104 9.76 3.17 -26.47
N SER A 105 9.42 4.44 -26.33
CA SER A 105 8.84 5.27 -27.38
C SER A 105 9.62 6.58 -27.50
N PRO A 106 9.89 7.09 -28.72
CA PRO A 106 10.51 8.40 -28.90
C PRO A 106 9.76 9.56 -28.22
N SER A 107 8.45 9.42 -28.04
CA SER A 107 7.62 10.39 -27.31
C SER A 107 7.95 10.51 -25.83
N PHE A 108 8.67 9.55 -25.25
CA PHE A 108 9.05 9.55 -23.84
C PHE A 108 10.33 10.33 -23.55
N ALA A 109 11.15 10.64 -24.58
CA ALA A 109 12.45 11.29 -24.45
C ALA A 109 12.42 12.65 -23.72
N GLY A 110 11.26 13.33 -23.67
CA GLY A 110 11.09 14.62 -22.99
C GLY A 110 10.47 14.54 -21.61
N CYS A 111 10.16 13.33 -21.12
CA CYS A 111 9.56 13.15 -19.80
C CYS A 111 10.63 13.27 -18.70
N PRO A 112 10.36 14.01 -17.60
CA PRO A 112 11.36 14.27 -16.56
C PRO A 112 11.82 13.00 -15.83
N GLU A 113 10.98 11.97 -15.78
CA GLU A 113 11.28 10.69 -15.15
C GLU A 113 12.24 9.80 -15.96
N VAL A 114 12.37 10.10 -17.26
CA VAL A 114 13.05 9.23 -18.23
C VAL A 114 14.50 9.66 -18.44
N THR A 115 15.43 8.74 -18.22
CA THR A 115 16.87 8.96 -18.45
C THR A 115 17.33 8.52 -19.83
N GLY A 116 16.55 7.69 -20.53
CA GLY A 116 16.87 7.17 -21.84
C GLY A 116 16.21 5.83 -22.11
N LYS A 117 16.93 5.00 -22.88
CA LYS A 117 16.52 3.63 -23.20
C LYS A 117 17.68 2.66 -23.11
N SER A 118 17.35 1.40 -22.90
CA SER A 118 18.30 0.29 -22.96
C SER A 118 17.73 -0.87 -23.76
N SER A 119 18.62 -1.64 -24.42
CA SER A 119 18.25 -2.80 -25.21
C SER A 119 18.39 -4.07 -24.40
N TRP A 120 17.33 -4.89 -24.41
CA TRP A 120 17.28 -6.16 -23.71
C TRP A 120 16.81 -7.28 -24.63
N GLN A 121 17.30 -8.49 -24.36
CA GLN A 121 16.71 -9.69 -24.94
C GLN A 121 15.44 -10.04 -24.17
N THR A 122 14.33 -10.19 -24.89
CA THR A 122 13.05 -10.58 -24.32
C THR A 122 12.42 -11.69 -25.14
N GLY A 123 11.65 -12.56 -24.48
CA GLY A 123 10.81 -13.55 -25.15
C GLY A 123 9.54 -12.91 -25.67
N GLU A 124 9.24 -13.11 -26.94
CA GLU A 124 7.99 -12.71 -27.59
C GLU A 124 7.33 -13.94 -28.18
N GLU A 125 6.00 -13.95 -28.23
CA GLU A 125 5.25 -15.02 -28.86
C GLU A 125 4.67 -14.52 -30.19
N TYR A 126 5.08 -15.16 -31.27
CA TYR A 126 4.56 -14.91 -32.63
C TYR A 126 3.97 -16.20 -33.21
N GLY A 127 2.66 -16.20 -33.46
CA GLY A 127 1.97 -17.33 -34.06
C GLY A 127 2.08 -18.65 -33.26
N GLY A 128 2.13 -18.57 -31.93
CA GLY A 128 2.29 -19.71 -31.02
C GLY A 128 3.73 -20.20 -30.88
N GLN A 129 4.73 -19.47 -31.39
CA GLN A 129 6.15 -19.77 -31.22
C GLN A 129 6.82 -18.73 -30.33
N HIS A 130 7.56 -19.20 -29.32
CA HIS A 130 8.41 -18.34 -28.50
C HIS A 130 9.71 -18.01 -29.25
N VAL A 131 9.95 -16.73 -29.47
CA VAL A 131 11.18 -16.23 -30.09
C VAL A 131 11.86 -15.22 -29.17
N THR A 132 13.19 -15.26 -29.13
CA THR A 132 13.96 -14.23 -28.40
C THR A 132 14.23 -13.09 -29.37
N VAL A 133 13.80 -11.88 -28.99
CA VAL A 133 14.03 -10.65 -29.74
C VAL A 133 14.77 -9.63 -28.89
N THR A 134 15.49 -8.70 -29.53
CA THR A 134 16.03 -7.54 -28.82
C THR A 134 15.01 -6.41 -28.92
N ALA A 135 14.58 -5.91 -27.77
CA ALA A 135 13.66 -4.77 -27.68
C ALA A 135 14.27 -3.64 -26.84
N ASP A 136 13.92 -2.41 -27.18
CA ASP A 136 14.30 -1.24 -26.40
C ASP A 136 13.25 -0.99 -25.31
N PHE A 137 13.73 -0.81 -24.09
CA PHE A 137 12.93 -0.48 -22.91
C PHE A 137 13.31 0.90 -22.38
N THR A 138 12.36 1.56 -21.75
CA THR A 138 12.56 2.87 -21.12
C THR A 138 13.38 2.72 -19.85
N SER A 139 14.39 3.60 -19.66
CA SER A 139 15.16 3.68 -18.42
C SER A 139 14.71 4.89 -17.62
N PHE A 140 14.54 4.73 -16.31
CA PHE A 140 14.04 5.74 -15.39
C PHE A 140 15.13 6.19 -14.41
N ALA A 141 14.99 7.38 -13.83
CA ALA A 141 15.96 7.91 -12.87
C ALA A 141 15.91 7.15 -11.52
N SER A 142 14.70 6.70 -11.14
CA SER A 142 14.47 5.90 -9.92
C SER A 142 13.29 4.96 -10.09
N PRO A 143 13.10 3.97 -9.19
CA PRO A 143 11.87 3.18 -9.11
C PRO A 143 10.62 4.04 -8.94
N ARG A 144 10.69 5.09 -8.09
CA ARG A 144 9.64 6.08 -7.92
C ARG A 144 9.25 6.74 -9.24
N ASP A 145 10.23 7.21 -10.02
CA ASP A 145 9.97 7.85 -11.31
C ASP A 145 9.25 6.92 -12.29
N CYS A 146 9.56 5.63 -12.26
CA CYS A 146 8.83 4.63 -13.06
C CYS A 146 7.36 4.52 -12.65
N VAL A 147 7.05 4.52 -11.35
CA VAL A 147 5.67 4.49 -10.83
C VAL A 147 4.92 5.75 -11.23
N VAL A 148 5.53 6.92 -11.05
CA VAL A 148 4.94 8.21 -11.45
C VAL A 148 4.70 8.25 -12.96
N PHE A 149 5.68 7.86 -13.78
CA PHE A 149 5.55 7.82 -15.24
C PHE A 149 4.41 6.91 -15.69
N ARG A 150 4.25 5.72 -15.07
CA ARG A 150 3.13 4.82 -15.36
C ARG A 150 1.79 5.55 -15.21
N SER A 151 1.58 6.25 -14.10
CA SER A 151 0.31 6.92 -13.81
C SER A 151 0.12 8.21 -14.59
N ARG A 152 1.18 9.02 -14.71
CA ARG A 152 1.14 10.36 -15.33
C ARG A 152 1.17 10.33 -16.86
N VAL A 153 1.85 9.35 -17.44
CA VAL A 153 2.07 9.29 -18.91
C VAL A 153 1.37 8.09 -19.53
N LEU A 154 1.71 6.88 -19.09
CA LEU A 154 1.23 5.66 -19.73
C LEU A 154 -0.29 5.51 -19.59
N LEU A 155 -0.82 5.61 -18.38
CA LEU A 155 -2.25 5.44 -18.11
C LEU A 155 -3.10 6.65 -18.50
N GLN A 156 -2.49 7.81 -18.81
CA GLN A 156 -3.19 8.95 -19.39
C GLN A 156 -3.34 8.84 -20.92
N SER A 157 -2.75 7.83 -21.56
CA SER A 157 -3.01 7.61 -22.98
C SER A 157 -4.48 7.20 -23.21
N PRO A 158 -5.08 7.59 -24.36
CA PRO A 158 -6.53 7.39 -24.60
C PRO A 158 -7.02 5.95 -24.37
N ARG A 159 -6.21 4.96 -24.70
CA ARG A 159 -6.59 3.55 -24.56
C ARG A 159 -6.86 3.13 -23.09
N TYR A 160 -6.19 3.76 -22.12
CA TYR A 160 -6.40 3.50 -20.70
C TYR A 160 -7.36 4.53 -20.09
N ARG A 161 -7.08 5.82 -20.28
CA ARG A 161 -7.88 6.92 -19.72
C ARG A 161 -9.36 6.84 -20.08
N ASP A 162 -9.66 6.46 -21.34
CA ASP A 162 -11.03 6.42 -21.86
C ASP A 162 -11.70 5.03 -21.67
N ASN A 163 -11.00 4.06 -21.07
CA ASN A 163 -11.53 2.74 -20.75
C ASN A 163 -12.56 2.82 -19.63
N ALA A 164 -13.73 2.18 -19.80
CA ALA A 164 -14.85 2.27 -18.87
C ALA A 164 -14.53 1.62 -17.52
N LEU A 165 -13.89 0.43 -17.53
CA LEU A 165 -13.53 -0.29 -16.30
C LEU A 165 -12.47 0.46 -15.49
N ILE A 166 -11.48 1.08 -16.17
CA ILE A 166 -10.46 1.89 -15.48
C ILE A 166 -11.09 3.10 -14.81
N ARG A 167 -12.05 3.77 -15.46
CA ARG A 167 -12.76 4.90 -14.86
C ARG A 167 -13.60 4.48 -13.65
N GLU A 168 -14.29 3.37 -13.76
CA GLU A 168 -15.03 2.78 -12.63
C GLU A 168 -14.09 2.40 -11.48
N ALA A 169 -12.95 1.77 -11.79
CA ALA A 169 -11.94 1.43 -10.80
C ALA A 169 -11.39 2.65 -10.04
N ILE A 170 -11.23 3.79 -10.71
CA ILE A 170 -10.82 5.06 -10.12
C ILE A 170 -11.91 5.62 -9.19
N GLU A 171 -13.17 5.58 -9.62
CA GLU A 171 -14.30 6.09 -8.86
C GLU A 171 -14.54 5.26 -7.58
N GLU A 172 -14.51 3.93 -7.73
CA GLU A 172 -14.76 2.97 -6.63
C GLU A 172 -13.50 2.67 -5.79
N LYS A 173 -12.32 3.15 -6.21
CA LYS A 173 -11.02 2.78 -5.64
C LYS A 173 -10.82 1.26 -5.57
N ASP A 174 -11.14 0.58 -6.64
CA ASP A 174 -11.13 -0.89 -6.72
C ASP A 174 -9.98 -1.42 -7.57
N SER A 175 -9.02 -2.05 -6.91
CA SER A 175 -7.85 -2.67 -7.54
C SER A 175 -8.19 -3.84 -8.47
N ASP A 176 -9.27 -4.56 -8.24
CA ASP A 176 -9.70 -5.66 -9.13
C ASP A 176 -10.27 -5.13 -10.43
N LEU A 177 -11.15 -4.12 -10.36
CA LEU A 177 -11.64 -3.42 -11.54
C LEU A 177 -10.50 -2.79 -12.33
N MET A 178 -9.48 -2.25 -11.63
CA MET A 178 -8.29 -1.72 -12.29
C MET A 178 -7.52 -2.81 -13.04
N ALA A 179 -7.34 -3.99 -12.45
CA ALA A 179 -6.69 -5.12 -13.12
C ALA A 179 -7.47 -5.59 -14.36
N GLU A 180 -8.80 -5.66 -14.27
CA GLU A 180 -9.70 -5.99 -15.37
C GLU A 180 -9.61 -4.92 -16.49
N GLY A 181 -9.66 -3.64 -16.13
CA GLY A 181 -9.56 -2.53 -17.06
C GLY A 181 -8.21 -2.47 -17.77
N LEU A 182 -7.10 -2.74 -17.08
CA LEU A 182 -5.77 -2.85 -17.68
C LEU A 182 -5.71 -3.97 -18.72
N LYS A 183 -6.29 -5.13 -18.41
CA LYS A 183 -6.39 -6.26 -19.34
C LYS A 183 -7.26 -5.92 -20.53
N ASP A 184 -8.45 -5.35 -20.33
CA ASP A 184 -9.37 -4.95 -21.39
C ASP A 184 -8.75 -3.89 -22.31
N ALA A 185 -8.01 -2.93 -21.74
CA ALA A 185 -7.23 -1.95 -22.49
C ALA A 185 -6.01 -2.57 -23.20
N GLY A 186 -5.72 -3.87 -23.03
CA GLY A 186 -4.63 -4.59 -23.69
C GLY A 186 -3.24 -4.27 -23.12
N TYR A 187 -3.15 -4.07 -21.81
CA TYR A 187 -1.87 -3.94 -21.11
C TYR A 187 -1.05 -5.23 -21.22
N ALA A 188 -1.68 -6.36 -21.04
CA ALA A 188 -1.08 -7.68 -21.15
C ALA A 188 -1.88 -8.60 -22.07
N THR A 189 -1.20 -9.52 -22.76
CA THR A 189 -1.83 -10.51 -23.66
C THR A 189 -2.25 -11.80 -22.92
N SER A 190 -1.56 -12.16 -21.80
CA SER A 190 -1.84 -13.38 -21.04
C SER A 190 -3.29 -13.45 -20.57
N SER A 191 -3.94 -14.61 -20.74
CA SER A 191 -5.35 -14.84 -20.33
C SER A 191 -5.55 -14.81 -18.83
N ASP A 192 -4.54 -15.15 -18.05
CA ASP A 192 -4.54 -15.28 -16.61
C ASP A 192 -4.03 -14.03 -15.87
N TYR A 193 -3.76 -12.93 -16.62
CA TYR A 193 -3.21 -11.70 -16.06
C TYR A 193 -4.04 -11.14 -14.89
N VAL A 194 -5.35 -11.06 -15.06
CA VAL A 194 -6.28 -10.55 -14.03
C VAL A 194 -6.22 -11.42 -12.79
N GLU A 195 -6.35 -12.74 -12.96
CA GLU A 195 -6.31 -13.68 -11.84
C GLU A 195 -4.94 -13.68 -11.14
N THR A 196 -3.87 -13.49 -11.88
CA THR A 196 -2.51 -13.35 -11.31
C THR A 196 -2.42 -12.10 -10.42
N LEU A 197 -2.87 -10.94 -10.91
CA LEU A 197 -2.86 -9.70 -10.10
C LEU A 197 -3.75 -9.83 -8.86
N LYS A 198 -4.98 -10.38 -9.01
CA LYS A 198 -5.88 -10.62 -7.88
C LYS A 198 -5.28 -11.58 -6.85
N GLY A 199 -4.63 -12.63 -7.31
CA GLY A 199 -3.90 -13.57 -6.46
C GLY A 199 -2.75 -12.91 -5.68
N ILE A 200 -1.98 -12.04 -6.33
CA ILE A 200 -0.92 -11.24 -5.70
C ILE A 200 -1.51 -10.29 -4.66
N MET A 201 -2.57 -9.54 -5.03
CA MET A 201 -3.23 -8.61 -4.10
C MET A 201 -3.78 -9.32 -2.86
N ALA A 202 -4.38 -10.48 -3.04
CA ALA A 202 -4.86 -11.29 -1.93
C ALA A 202 -3.71 -11.85 -1.06
N THR A 203 -2.64 -12.36 -1.69
CA THR A 203 -1.50 -12.97 -0.98
C THR A 203 -0.77 -11.98 -0.10
N TYR A 204 -0.55 -10.76 -0.60
CA TYR A 204 0.22 -9.71 0.09
C TYR A 204 -0.66 -8.66 0.78
N GLY A 205 -1.97 -8.84 0.80
CA GLY A 205 -2.91 -7.94 1.46
C GLY A 205 -2.92 -6.52 0.86
N LEU A 206 -2.73 -6.38 -0.46
CA LEU A 206 -2.49 -5.09 -1.10
C LEU A 206 -3.74 -4.20 -1.18
N TYR A 207 -4.93 -4.76 -1.01
CA TYR A 207 -6.18 -3.98 -0.97
C TYR A 207 -6.22 -2.93 0.14
N ARG A 208 -5.40 -3.10 1.20
CA ARG A 208 -5.27 -2.10 2.28
C ARG A 208 -4.78 -0.74 1.79
N PHE A 209 -4.04 -0.71 0.68
CA PHE A 209 -3.52 0.52 0.10
C PHE A 209 -4.56 1.32 -0.70
N ASP A 210 -5.66 0.70 -1.15
CA ASP A 210 -6.67 1.35 -1.99
C ASP A 210 -7.44 2.49 -1.28
N GLY A 211 -7.48 2.48 0.04
CA GLY A 211 -8.10 3.53 0.86
C GLY A 211 -7.12 4.31 1.72
N MET A 212 -5.82 3.99 1.64
CA MET A 212 -4.76 4.62 2.44
C MET A 212 -4.34 5.95 1.82
N SER A 213 -4.12 6.98 2.64
CA SER A 213 -3.50 8.23 2.23
C SER A 213 -1.98 8.18 2.37
N VAL A 214 -1.28 9.12 1.72
CA VAL A 214 0.17 9.31 1.94
C VAL A 214 0.45 9.67 3.39
N GLU A 215 -0.39 10.50 4.01
CA GLU A 215 -0.25 10.87 5.43
C GLU A 215 -0.37 9.65 6.36
N ASP A 216 -1.33 8.75 6.11
CA ASP A 216 -1.47 7.49 6.85
C ASP A 216 -0.20 6.63 6.70
N TRP A 217 0.33 6.54 5.48
CA TRP A 217 1.56 5.80 5.19
C TRP A 217 2.79 6.36 5.91
N GLU A 218 3.02 7.68 5.83
CA GLU A 218 4.13 8.37 6.49
C GLU A 218 4.07 8.25 8.01
N SER A 219 2.85 8.17 8.58
CA SER A 219 2.65 7.94 10.02
C SER A 219 2.82 6.49 10.47
N GLY A 220 3.24 5.58 9.57
CA GLY A 220 3.49 4.17 9.86
C GLY A 220 2.32 3.25 9.57
N GLY A 221 1.45 3.61 8.61
CA GLY A 221 0.31 2.81 8.17
C GLY A 221 -0.95 2.99 9.02
N GLY A 222 -0.85 3.70 10.15
CA GLY A 222 -1.98 3.98 11.02
C GLY A 222 -2.61 2.74 11.69
N ALA A 223 -3.59 2.98 12.57
CA ALA A 223 -4.31 1.90 13.26
C ALA A 223 -5.09 0.99 12.28
N GLY A 224 -5.58 1.56 11.17
CA GLY A 224 -6.31 0.81 10.14
C GLY A 224 -5.45 -0.26 9.46
N ASP A 225 -4.19 0.05 9.14
CA ASP A 225 -3.27 -0.92 8.52
C ASP A 225 -2.94 -2.07 9.49
N ALA A 226 -2.62 -1.78 10.76
CA ALA A 226 -2.38 -2.80 11.78
C ALA A 226 -3.59 -3.73 11.96
N ILE A 227 -4.81 -3.20 11.93
CA ILE A 227 -6.05 -3.98 12.00
C ILE A 227 -6.19 -4.91 10.79
N VAL A 228 -5.95 -4.39 9.59
CA VAL A 228 -6.05 -5.17 8.34
C VAL A 228 -4.99 -6.27 8.29
N GLN A 229 -3.74 -5.97 8.64
CA GLN A 229 -2.66 -6.95 8.73
C GLN A 229 -3.00 -8.07 9.71
N ALA A 230 -3.52 -7.71 10.89
CA ALA A 230 -3.97 -8.68 11.89
C ALA A 230 -5.09 -9.58 11.34
N ALA A 231 -6.03 -9.04 10.56
CA ALA A 231 -7.09 -9.82 9.92
C ALA A 231 -6.52 -10.82 8.89
N TYR A 232 -5.59 -10.38 8.04
CA TYR A 232 -4.92 -11.26 7.07
C TYR A 232 -4.18 -12.41 7.75
N SER A 233 -3.54 -12.17 8.91
CA SER A 233 -2.81 -13.20 9.67
C SER A 233 -3.71 -14.33 10.20
N GLN A 234 -5.03 -14.13 10.23
CA GLN A 234 -6.00 -15.11 10.72
C GLN A 234 -6.69 -15.91 9.60
N LEU A 235 -6.38 -15.67 8.33
CA LEU A 235 -6.97 -16.45 7.24
C LEU A 235 -6.72 -17.95 7.42
N GLY A 236 -7.78 -18.75 7.28
CA GLY A 236 -7.74 -20.20 7.46
C GLY A 236 -7.90 -20.68 8.91
N VAL A 237 -7.94 -19.79 9.90
CA VAL A 237 -8.23 -20.14 11.30
C VAL A 237 -9.66 -20.65 11.41
N PRO A 238 -9.94 -21.79 12.14
CA PRO A 238 -11.28 -22.32 12.29
C PRO A 238 -12.21 -21.39 13.06
N TYR A 239 -13.47 -21.31 12.62
CA TYR A 239 -14.52 -20.67 13.41
C TYR A 239 -14.82 -21.46 14.68
N VAL A 240 -14.75 -20.80 15.82
CA VAL A 240 -15.15 -21.33 17.12
C VAL A 240 -16.12 -20.36 17.78
N TRP A 241 -17.36 -20.81 18.09
CA TRP A 241 -18.33 -19.96 18.78
C TRP A 241 -17.79 -19.49 20.15
N GLY A 242 -17.80 -18.17 20.39
CA GLY A 242 -17.17 -17.57 21.57
C GLY A 242 -15.64 -17.66 21.56
N GLY A 243 -15.03 -18.02 20.44
CA GLY A 243 -13.59 -18.13 20.27
C GLY A 243 -12.89 -16.79 20.25
N SER A 244 -11.76 -16.69 21.00
CA SER A 244 -10.95 -15.47 21.11
C SER A 244 -9.44 -15.75 21.04
N THR A 245 -9.04 -16.95 20.58
CA THR A 245 -7.65 -17.38 20.54
C THR A 245 -7.12 -17.32 19.10
N PRO A 246 -6.27 -16.31 18.76
CA PRO A 246 -5.70 -16.17 17.43
C PRO A 246 -4.92 -17.42 17.00
N GLY A 247 -5.02 -17.79 15.71
CA GLY A 247 -4.36 -18.96 15.17
C GLY A 247 -4.95 -20.31 15.58
N VAL A 248 -5.91 -20.33 16.52
CA VAL A 248 -6.52 -21.57 17.06
C VAL A 248 -8.02 -21.61 16.78
N GLY A 249 -8.76 -20.54 17.11
CA GLY A 249 -10.18 -20.45 16.88
C GLY A 249 -10.76 -19.12 17.33
N LEU A 250 -11.53 -18.50 16.45
CA LEU A 250 -12.16 -17.20 16.63
C LEU A 250 -13.64 -17.28 16.22
N ASP A 251 -14.49 -16.43 16.78
CA ASP A 251 -15.76 -16.06 16.16
C ASP A 251 -15.66 -14.68 15.51
N CYS A 252 -16.73 -14.17 14.89
CA CYS A 252 -16.68 -12.91 14.17
C CYS A 252 -16.27 -11.72 15.05
N SER A 253 -16.77 -11.63 16.28
CA SER A 253 -16.45 -10.58 17.23
C SER A 253 -15.10 -10.80 17.93
N GLY A 254 -14.65 -12.03 18.07
CA GLY A 254 -13.31 -12.37 18.54
C GLY A 254 -12.23 -12.01 17.55
N LEU A 255 -12.48 -12.20 16.24
CA LEU A 255 -11.60 -11.73 15.17
C LEU A 255 -11.45 -10.21 15.22
N THR A 256 -12.54 -9.46 15.22
CA THR A 256 -12.49 -7.98 15.23
C THR A 256 -11.85 -7.46 16.53
N GLN A 257 -12.14 -8.06 17.70
CA GLN A 257 -11.48 -7.73 18.96
C GLN A 257 -9.96 -7.96 18.88
N TYR A 258 -9.53 -9.10 18.32
CA TYR A 258 -8.12 -9.39 18.13
C TYR A 258 -7.45 -8.35 17.25
N CYS A 259 -8.02 -8.04 16.09
CA CYS A 259 -7.46 -7.09 15.14
C CYS A 259 -7.31 -5.68 15.74
N TYR A 260 -8.33 -5.20 16.45
CA TYR A 260 -8.30 -3.90 17.12
C TYR A 260 -7.25 -3.84 18.25
N ARG A 261 -7.10 -4.94 19.00
CA ARG A 261 -6.06 -5.04 20.02
C ARG A 261 -4.65 -4.95 19.44
N GLN A 262 -4.40 -5.44 18.22
CA GLN A 262 -3.09 -5.29 17.56
C GLN A 262 -2.78 -3.82 17.23
N ALA A 263 -3.80 -3.00 17.03
CA ALA A 263 -3.68 -1.56 16.87
C ALA A 263 -3.72 -0.77 18.21
N GLY A 264 -3.64 -1.47 19.35
CA GLY A 264 -3.71 -0.84 20.68
C GLY A 264 -5.11 -0.43 21.12
N ILE A 265 -6.16 -0.77 20.36
CA ILE A 265 -7.55 -0.39 20.64
C ILE A 265 -8.27 -1.54 21.36
N GLN A 266 -8.89 -1.26 22.49
CA GLN A 266 -9.68 -2.24 23.24
C GLN A 266 -11.15 -2.11 22.88
N ILE A 267 -11.77 -3.22 22.45
CA ILE A 267 -13.22 -3.34 22.20
C ILE A 267 -13.76 -4.63 22.80
N SER A 268 -15.05 -4.69 23.05
CA SER A 268 -15.72 -5.87 23.63
C SER A 268 -15.72 -7.07 22.67
N HIS A 269 -15.72 -8.27 23.23
CA HIS A 269 -15.93 -9.53 22.49
C HIS A 269 -17.43 -9.84 22.36
N TYR A 270 -18.19 -8.90 21.80
CA TYR A 270 -19.62 -9.07 21.50
C TYR A 270 -20.05 -8.08 20.43
N THR A 271 -20.64 -8.57 19.37
CA THR A 271 -21.03 -7.82 18.16
C THR A 271 -21.82 -6.53 18.47
N GLU A 272 -22.84 -6.65 19.36
CA GLU A 272 -23.70 -5.51 19.68
C GLU A 272 -23.05 -4.49 20.61
N ASP A 273 -22.07 -4.89 21.42
CA ASP A 273 -21.28 -3.97 22.24
C ASP A 273 -20.29 -3.22 21.35
N GLN A 274 -19.60 -3.88 20.42
CA GLN A 274 -18.75 -3.22 19.41
C GLN A 274 -19.55 -2.16 18.63
N ARG A 275 -20.83 -2.46 18.31
CA ARG A 275 -21.73 -1.49 17.65
C ARG A 275 -22.03 -0.27 18.52
N ARG A 276 -22.03 -0.40 19.85
CA ARG A 276 -22.28 0.71 20.79
C ARG A 276 -21.01 1.50 21.13
N GLU A 277 -19.87 0.82 21.16
CA GLU A 277 -18.56 1.39 21.55
C GLU A 277 -17.94 2.23 20.43
N LEU A 278 -18.26 1.93 19.17
CA LEU A 278 -17.66 2.54 17.99
C LEU A 278 -18.62 3.49 17.28
N THR A 279 -18.06 4.46 16.56
CA THR A 279 -18.82 5.41 15.75
C THR A 279 -19.32 4.76 14.48
N ALA A 280 -20.64 4.79 14.28
CA ALA A 280 -21.25 4.27 13.06
C ALA A 280 -21.18 5.27 11.92
N LEU A 281 -20.80 4.80 10.75
CA LEU A 281 -20.64 5.54 9.50
C LEU A 281 -21.40 4.83 8.37
N PRO A 282 -21.88 5.57 7.36
CA PRO A 282 -22.36 4.96 6.11
C PRO A 282 -21.28 4.07 5.48
N LEU A 283 -21.68 2.99 4.80
CA LEU A 283 -20.73 2.11 4.09
C LEU A 283 -19.88 2.85 3.06
N SER A 284 -20.43 3.90 2.43
CA SER A 284 -19.70 4.76 1.48
C SER A 284 -18.55 5.55 2.10
N GLN A 285 -18.47 5.60 3.43
CA GLN A 285 -17.38 6.24 4.18
C GLN A 285 -16.46 5.22 4.85
N ALA A 286 -16.65 3.92 4.58
CA ALA A 286 -15.81 2.87 5.12
C ALA A 286 -14.37 3.04 4.64
N ARG A 287 -13.42 2.78 5.55
CA ARG A 287 -11.97 2.75 5.27
C ARG A 287 -11.39 1.42 5.74
N PRO A 288 -10.35 0.91 5.10
CA PRO A 288 -9.66 -0.29 5.58
C PRO A 288 -9.37 -0.22 7.09
N GLY A 289 -9.67 -1.30 7.80
CA GLY A 289 -9.60 -1.38 9.26
C GLY A 289 -10.91 -1.07 10.00
N ASP A 290 -11.92 -0.49 9.34
CA ASP A 290 -13.25 -0.37 9.95
C ASP A 290 -13.91 -1.74 10.13
N ILE A 291 -14.77 -1.85 11.14
CA ILE A 291 -15.64 -2.99 11.30
C ILE A 291 -16.90 -2.80 10.46
N LEU A 292 -17.18 -3.71 9.56
CA LEU A 292 -18.49 -3.82 8.92
C LEU A 292 -19.45 -4.52 9.89
N TYR A 293 -20.63 -3.93 10.09
CA TYR A 293 -21.63 -4.42 11.03
C TYR A 293 -22.96 -4.71 10.35
N ARG A 294 -23.54 -5.84 10.72
CA ARG A 294 -24.98 -6.16 10.62
C ARG A 294 -25.41 -6.89 11.88
N PRO A 295 -26.72 -6.90 12.25
CA PRO A 295 -27.17 -7.60 13.44
C PRO A 295 -26.66 -9.04 13.53
N GLY A 296 -25.93 -9.34 14.61
CA GLY A 296 -25.36 -10.67 14.88
C GLY A 296 -24.09 -11.01 14.09
N HIS A 297 -23.51 -10.09 13.30
CA HIS A 297 -22.28 -10.36 12.56
C HIS A 297 -21.43 -9.12 12.32
N VAL A 298 -20.11 -9.30 12.41
CA VAL A 298 -19.10 -8.30 12.14
C VAL A 298 -17.98 -8.84 11.25
N ALA A 299 -17.28 -7.96 10.54
CA ALA A 299 -16.15 -8.27 9.68
C ALA A 299 -15.15 -7.10 9.68
N ILE A 300 -13.90 -7.32 9.29
CA ILE A 300 -12.92 -6.26 9.03
C ILE A 300 -12.99 -5.88 7.56
N TYR A 301 -13.28 -4.60 7.28
CA TYR A 301 -13.21 -4.04 5.94
C TYR A 301 -11.77 -3.90 5.48
N ILE A 302 -11.47 -4.30 4.25
CA ILE A 302 -10.11 -4.31 3.71
C ILE A 302 -9.95 -3.52 2.39
N GLY A 303 -11.00 -2.80 1.97
CA GLY A 303 -11.01 -1.99 0.74
C GLY A 303 -11.87 -2.59 -0.38
N GLY A 304 -12.30 -1.76 -1.32
CA GLY A 304 -13.19 -2.14 -2.41
C GLY A 304 -14.50 -2.75 -1.91
N ASP A 305 -14.94 -3.86 -2.51
CA ASP A 305 -16.11 -4.63 -2.04
C ASP A 305 -15.73 -5.79 -1.12
N ARG A 306 -14.56 -5.71 -0.39
CA ARG A 306 -13.97 -6.85 0.32
C ARG A 306 -13.88 -6.67 1.81
N TYR A 307 -13.99 -7.83 2.51
CA TYR A 307 -13.83 -7.93 3.96
C TYR A 307 -13.29 -9.28 4.38
N ILE A 308 -12.67 -9.34 5.56
CA ILE A 308 -12.25 -10.59 6.22
C ILE A 308 -13.15 -10.83 7.42
N HIS A 309 -13.64 -12.06 7.55
CA HIS A 309 -14.56 -12.45 8.62
C HIS A 309 -14.42 -13.91 9.05
N GLU A 310 -14.94 -14.20 10.23
CA GLU A 310 -15.23 -15.54 10.71
C GLU A 310 -16.72 -15.81 10.49
N PRO A 311 -17.12 -16.62 9.49
CA PRO A 311 -18.53 -16.65 9.03
C PRO A 311 -19.49 -17.40 9.96
N LYS A 312 -19.18 -18.66 10.31
CA LYS A 312 -20.07 -19.54 11.07
C LYS A 312 -19.37 -20.85 11.49
N PRO A 313 -19.94 -21.63 12.43
CA PRO A 313 -19.44 -22.96 12.78
C PRO A 313 -19.26 -23.88 11.56
N GLY A 314 -18.09 -24.55 11.50
CA GLY A 314 -17.71 -25.44 10.41
C GLY A 314 -17.03 -24.74 9.24
N ASP A 315 -16.85 -23.44 9.30
CA ASP A 315 -16.10 -22.62 8.34
C ASP A 315 -14.77 -22.14 8.94
N VAL A 316 -14.02 -21.36 8.17
CA VAL A 316 -12.75 -20.75 8.58
C VAL A 316 -12.77 -19.25 8.31
N CYS A 317 -11.86 -18.51 8.95
CA CYS A 317 -11.58 -17.12 8.61
C CYS A 317 -11.23 -17.00 7.14
N LYS A 318 -11.92 -16.11 6.44
CA LYS A 318 -11.76 -15.94 4.99
C LYS A 318 -12.05 -14.53 4.52
N MET A 319 -11.51 -14.19 3.38
CA MET A 319 -11.90 -13.02 2.61
C MET A 319 -13.21 -13.30 1.87
N SER A 320 -14.09 -12.30 1.81
CA SER A 320 -15.36 -12.34 1.10
C SER A 320 -15.67 -10.99 0.48
N THR A 321 -16.63 -10.95 -0.44
CA THR A 321 -17.09 -9.74 -1.13
C THR A 321 -18.55 -9.47 -0.80
N GLY A 322 -19.05 -8.27 -1.14
CA GLY A 322 -20.45 -7.89 -0.94
C GLY A 322 -20.68 -7.10 0.36
N ILE A 323 -19.95 -5.99 0.54
CA ILE A 323 -20.11 -5.10 1.72
C ILE A 323 -21.53 -4.55 1.84
N SER A 324 -22.30 -4.45 0.74
CA SER A 324 -23.70 -4.02 0.74
C SER A 324 -24.63 -4.90 1.60
N SER A 325 -24.19 -6.10 1.98
CA SER A 325 -24.88 -6.98 2.93
C SER A 325 -24.79 -6.54 4.39
N PHE A 326 -23.95 -5.55 4.70
CA PHE A 326 -23.82 -4.93 6.02
C PHE A 326 -24.66 -3.67 6.13
N THR A 327 -24.93 -3.24 7.35
CA THR A 327 -25.79 -2.09 7.66
C THR A 327 -25.00 -0.79 7.73
N CYS A 328 -23.77 -0.84 8.24
CA CYS A 328 -22.90 0.31 8.42
C CYS A 328 -21.46 -0.13 8.65
N ALA A 329 -20.53 0.82 8.56
CA ALA A 329 -19.16 0.69 9.06
C ALA A 329 -19.07 1.24 10.49
N LEU A 330 -18.17 0.71 11.30
CA LEU A 330 -17.89 1.15 12.67
C LEU A 330 -16.42 1.53 12.77
N ARG A 331 -16.14 2.74 13.26
CA ARG A 331 -14.78 3.27 13.41
C ARG A 331 -14.49 3.70 14.84
N HIS A 332 -13.29 3.42 15.32
CA HIS A 332 -12.77 4.04 16.54
C HIS A 332 -12.35 5.49 16.22
N THR A 333 -12.88 6.45 16.98
CA THR A 333 -12.64 7.91 16.81
C THR A 333 -12.05 8.53 18.07
N GLY A 334 -11.29 7.71 18.83
CA GLY A 334 -10.68 8.16 20.09
C GLY A 334 -9.43 8.98 19.91
#